data_980a920f791f9db581d232d7d5f397ae
#
_entry.id   980a920f791f9db581d232d7d5f397ae
#
_cell.length_a   1.000
_cell.length_b   1.000
_cell.length_c   1.000
_cell.angle_alpha   90.00
_cell.angle_beta   90.00
_cell.angle_gamma   90.00
#
_symmetry.space_group_name_H-M   'P 1'
#
loop_
_entity.id
_entity.type
_entity.pdbx_description
1 polymer ?
#
loop_
_entity_poly.entity_id
_entity_poly.type
_entity_poly.pdbx_seq_one_letter_code
_entity_poly.pdbx_strand_id
1 'polypeptide(L)'
;GFTAAIYTARAGLKPMLIASSVEVGGELMKTTEVENFPGFPEGIMGPGLMANFQERAEKFGTEVVYDDVVSVGLSGDVKIVKTGLGETFEAKTVILATGAAYRELGIPREKELSGYGVSWCATCDGFFFRDLNIAVVGGGDSAMEEANFLTRFASKVYLIHRRDSFKASKIMADRALNNPKIEVIWNSEVAELHGEPKLTGITLRNTVDGTTSQLDVEGLFIAIGNDPRTDLV
;
A
#
# COMPACT_ATOMS: atom_id res chain seq x y z
N GLY A 1 2.86 -13.44 6.17
CA GLY A 1 3.38 -14.75 5.73
C GLY A 1 4.61 -15.15 6.53
N PHE A 2 5.78 -14.59 6.27
CA PHE A 2 7.05 -15.00 6.90
C PHE A 2 7.02 -14.99 8.43
N THR A 3 6.42 -13.98 9.05
CA THR A 3 6.31 -13.95 10.53
C THR A 3 5.53 -15.16 11.05
N ALA A 4 4.42 -15.51 10.42
CA ALA A 4 3.65 -16.71 10.79
C ALA A 4 4.50 -17.98 10.60
N ALA A 5 5.21 -18.09 9.47
CA ALA A 5 6.10 -19.21 9.18
C ALA A 5 7.21 -19.37 10.23
N ILE A 6 7.87 -18.27 10.63
CA ILE A 6 8.88 -18.28 11.69
C ILE A 6 8.33 -18.83 13.00
N TYR A 7 7.17 -18.36 13.43
CA TYR A 7 6.60 -18.81 14.72
C TYR A 7 6.09 -20.24 14.67
N THR A 8 5.47 -20.66 13.59
CA THR A 8 4.99 -22.05 13.44
C THR A 8 6.17 -23.02 13.29
N ALA A 9 7.24 -22.66 12.59
CA ALA A 9 8.48 -23.45 12.51
C ALA A 9 9.13 -23.61 13.88
N ARG A 10 9.25 -22.52 14.66
CA ARG A 10 9.79 -22.57 16.02
C ARG A 10 8.93 -23.40 16.97
N ALA A 11 7.65 -23.51 16.71
CA ALA A 11 6.74 -24.40 17.44
C ALA A 11 6.83 -25.89 17.00
N GLY A 12 7.72 -26.21 16.04
CA GLY A 12 7.91 -27.57 15.54
C GLY A 12 6.80 -28.06 14.60
N LEU A 13 6.02 -27.15 14.02
CA LEU A 13 4.85 -27.51 13.19
C LEU A 13 5.19 -27.79 11.72
N LYS A 14 6.45 -27.64 11.33
CA LYS A 14 6.93 -27.86 9.96
C LYS A 14 6.08 -27.14 8.91
N PRO A 15 6.00 -25.81 8.93
CA PRO A 15 5.19 -25.07 7.98
C PRO A 15 5.78 -25.11 6.58
N MET A 16 4.90 -25.15 5.58
CA MET A 16 5.20 -24.81 4.20
C MET A 16 4.66 -23.40 3.94
N LEU A 17 5.43 -22.57 3.27
CA LEU A 17 5.05 -21.24 2.82
C LEU A 17 4.99 -21.23 1.30
N ILE A 18 3.80 -21.13 0.73
CA ILE A 18 3.63 -20.91 -0.70
C ILE A 18 3.66 -19.41 -0.94
N ALA A 19 4.61 -18.96 -1.73
CA ALA A 19 4.83 -17.54 -2.03
C ALA A 19 4.78 -17.32 -3.54
N SER A 20 4.64 -16.07 -3.98
CA SER A 20 4.52 -15.74 -5.40
C SER A 20 5.61 -16.38 -6.26
N SER A 21 5.24 -16.84 -7.45
CA SER A 21 6.17 -17.36 -8.47
C SER A 21 7.09 -16.28 -9.05
N VAL A 22 6.73 -15.00 -8.92
CA VAL A 22 7.48 -13.88 -9.51
C VAL A 22 8.30 -13.13 -8.47
N GLU A 23 7.67 -12.72 -7.36
CA GLU A 23 8.33 -11.89 -6.36
C GLU A 23 7.79 -12.19 -4.96
N VAL A 24 8.68 -12.58 -4.06
CA VAL A 24 8.34 -12.97 -2.69
C VAL A 24 8.58 -11.81 -1.73
N GLY A 25 7.55 -11.35 -1.04
CA GLY A 25 7.68 -10.27 -0.05
C GLY A 25 6.54 -9.25 -0.07
N GLY A 26 5.74 -9.24 -1.14
CA GLY A 26 4.59 -8.36 -1.29
C GLY A 26 4.98 -6.89 -1.45
N GLU A 27 4.21 -5.97 -0.87
CA GLU A 27 4.39 -4.53 -1.09
C GLU A 27 5.76 -3.99 -0.62
N LEU A 28 6.41 -4.63 0.36
CA LEU A 28 7.74 -4.23 0.80
C LEU A 28 8.83 -4.45 -0.26
N MET A 29 8.60 -5.32 -1.25
CA MET A 29 9.54 -5.48 -2.37
C MET A 29 9.59 -4.28 -3.30
N LYS A 30 8.51 -3.49 -3.31
CA LYS A 30 8.35 -2.30 -4.17
C LYS A 30 8.73 -0.99 -3.46
N THR A 31 9.02 -1.05 -2.16
CA THR A 31 9.41 0.14 -1.39
C THR A 31 10.91 0.34 -1.36
N THR A 32 11.33 1.55 -1.06
CA THR A 32 12.73 1.92 -0.87
C THR A 32 13.17 1.62 0.56
N GLU A 33 13.65 2.59 1.28
CA GLU A 33 14.09 2.46 2.66
C GLU A 33 12.92 2.34 3.63
N VAL A 34 12.99 1.33 4.51
CA VAL A 34 12.04 1.10 5.59
C VAL A 34 12.65 1.61 6.89
N GLU A 35 12.25 2.80 7.31
CA GLU A 35 12.76 3.47 8.52
C GLU A 35 11.97 3.10 9.78
N ASN A 36 10.75 2.64 9.63
CA ASN A 36 9.79 2.41 10.71
C ASN A 36 9.71 0.97 11.21
N PHE A 37 10.60 0.08 10.74
CA PHE A 37 10.68 -1.29 11.26
C PHE A 37 11.75 -1.38 12.36
N PRO A 38 11.38 -1.73 13.62
CA PRO A 38 12.32 -1.77 14.73
C PRO A 38 13.47 -2.76 14.52
N GLY A 39 14.67 -2.39 14.95
CA GLY A 39 15.86 -3.24 14.88
C GLY A 39 16.84 -2.86 13.76
N PHE A 40 16.54 -1.86 12.97
CA PHE A 40 17.42 -1.30 11.92
C PHE A 40 17.54 0.21 12.11
N PRO A 41 18.46 0.68 12.99
CA PRO A 41 18.58 2.11 13.31
C PRO A 41 19.01 2.98 12.13
N GLU A 42 19.68 2.39 11.14
CA GLU A 42 20.08 3.05 9.88
C GLU A 42 19.04 2.88 8.76
N GLY A 43 17.87 2.32 9.06
CA GLY A 43 16.92 1.88 8.03
C GLY A 43 17.34 0.59 7.34
N ILE A 44 16.50 0.06 6.49
CA ILE A 44 16.80 -1.10 5.64
C ILE A 44 15.95 -1.03 4.37
N MET A 45 16.54 -1.35 3.22
CA MET A 45 15.77 -1.47 1.97
C MET A 45 14.70 -2.55 2.10
N GLY A 46 13.49 -2.29 1.62
CA GLY A 46 12.37 -3.22 1.68
C GLY A 46 12.69 -4.64 1.18
N PRO A 47 13.31 -4.81 0.00
CA PRO A 47 13.78 -6.12 -0.47
C PRO A 47 14.77 -6.79 0.49
N GLY A 48 15.68 -6.03 1.09
CA GLY A 48 16.64 -6.55 2.09
C GLY A 48 15.95 -7.04 3.36
N LEU A 49 14.93 -6.30 3.84
CA LEU A 49 14.13 -6.71 4.99
C LEU A 49 13.38 -8.02 4.71
N MET A 50 12.81 -8.15 3.51
CA MET A 50 12.09 -9.37 3.13
C MET A 50 13.01 -10.57 2.94
N ALA A 51 14.22 -10.37 2.41
CA ALA A 51 15.26 -11.41 2.35
C ALA A 51 15.65 -11.90 3.75
N ASN A 52 15.83 -10.99 4.71
CA ASN A 52 16.10 -11.35 6.10
C ASN A 52 14.96 -12.15 6.75
N PHE A 53 13.71 -11.84 6.43
CA PHE A 53 12.56 -12.61 6.92
C PHE A 53 12.50 -14.00 6.33
N GLN A 54 12.77 -14.13 5.03
CA GLN A 54 12.83 -15.42 4.35
C GLN A 54 13.94 -16.29 4.94
N GLU A 55 15.17 -15.80 4.98
CA GLU A 55 16.31 -16.52 5.55
C GLU A 55 16.03 -17.02 6.97
N ARG A 56 15.40 -16.17 7.78
CA ARG A 56 15.02 -16.56 9.14
C ARG A 56 13.96 -17.65 9.18
N ALA A 57 12.96 -17.60 8.30
CA ALA A 57 11.93 -18.64 8.20
C ALA A 57 12.53 -19.99 7.80
N GLU A 58 13.38 -19.99 6.76
CA GLU A 58 14.09 -21.17 6.27
C GLU A 58 15.05 -21.76 7.32
N LYS A 59 15.76 -20.91 8.05
CA LYS A 59 16.66 -21.31 9.16
C LYS A 59 15.92 -22.10 10.24
N PHE A 60 14.63 -21.82 10.49
CA PHE A 60 13.81 -22.58 11.43
C PHE A 60 13.09 -23.78 10.79
N GLY A 61 13.36 -24.06 9.52
CA GLY A 61 12.82 -25.23 8.81
C GLY A 61 11.50 -25.00 8.09
N THR A 62 11.18 -23.75 7.75
CA THR A 62 10.10 -23.47 6.81
C THR A 62 10.51 -23.90 5.41
N GLU A 63 9.69 -24.68 4.74
CA GLU A 63 9.81 -24.96 3.32
C GLU A 63 9.13 -23.84 2.53
N VAL A 64 9.84 -23.21 1.60
CA VAL A 64 9.30 -22.15 0.74
C VAL A 64 9.07 -22.71 -0.66
N VAL A 65 7.83 -22.66 -1.13
CA VAL A 65 7.41 -23.06 -2.47
C VAL A 65 7.11 -21.81 -3.29
N TYR A 66 7.80 -21.66 -4.41
CA TYR A 66 7.66 -20.51 -5.32
C TYR A 66 6.61 -20.81 -6.39
N ASP A 67 5.36 -20.58 -6.06
CA ASP A 67 4.23 -20.78 -6.96
C ASP A 67 3.03 -19.93 -6.52
N ASP A 68 2.08 -19.71 -7.39
CA ASP A 68 0.85 -18.98 -7.08
C ASP A 68 -0.28 -19.96 -6.77
N VAL A 69 -0.97 -19.74 -5.63
CA VAL A 69 -2.14 -20.54 -5.29
C VAL A 69 -3.31 -20.15 -6.18
N VAL A 70 -3.88 -21.13 -6.88
CA VAL A 70 -5.01 -20.92 -7.81
C VAL A 70 -6.36 -21.39 -7.27
N SER A 71 -6.36 -22.30 -6.29
CA SER A 71 -7.58 -22.68 -5.60
C SER A 71 -7.31 -23.29 -4.23
N VAL A 72 -8.28 -23.16 -3.34
CA VAL A 72 -8.25 -23.75 -2.00
C VAL A 72 -9.54 -24.46 -1.67
N GLY A 73 -9.44 -25.58 -0.94
CA GLY A 73 -10.55 -26.28 -0.31
C GLY A 73 -10.34 -26.24 1.20
N LEU A 74 -11.00 -25.32 1.90
CA LEU A 74 -10.77 -25.06 3.33
C LEU A 74 -11.79 -25.75 4.27
N SER A 75 -12.75 -26.49 3.72
CA SER A 75 -13.72 -27.28 4.51
C SER A 75 -13.16 -28.63 4.91
N GLY A 76 -13.73 -29.24 5.96
CA GLY A 76 -13.32 -30.56 6.46
C GLY A 76 -12.03 -30.54 7.29
N ASP A 77 -11.56 -31.73 7.68
CA ASP A 77 -10.37 -31.88 8.54
C ASP A 77 -9.05 -31.68 7.79
N VAL A 78 -9.02 -32.03 6.52
CA VAL A 78 -7.88 -31.83 5.63
C VAL A 78 -8.17 -30.68 4.68
N LYS A 79 -7.29 -29.67 4.67
CA LYS A 79 -7.35 -28.52 3.76
C LYS A 79 -6.54 -28.84 2.51
N ILE A 80 -7.04 -28.44 1.36
CA ILE A 80 -6.39 -28.68 0.06
C ILE A 80 -6.02 -27.33 -0.53
N VAL A 81 -4.78 -27.22 -0.99
CA VAL A 81 -4.26 -26.05 -1.69
C VAL A 81 -3.69 -26.50 -3.05
N LYS A 82 -4.15 -25.88 -4.14
CA LYS A 82 -3.65 -26.15 -5.48
C LYS A 82 -2.92 -24.95 -6.04
N THR A 83 -1.83 -25.20 -6.73
CA THR A 83 -0.97 -24.17 -7.30
C THR A 83 -1.02 -24.14 -8.83
N GLY A 84 -0.52 -23.07 -9.40
CA GLY A 84 -0.53 -22.81 -10.86
C GLY A 84 0.33 -23.80 -11.64
N LEU A 85 1.41 -24.32 -11.05
CA LEU A 85 2.24 -25.37 -11.65
C LEU A 85 1.61 -26.77 -11.56
N GLY A 86 0.42 -26.91 -10.96
CA GLY A 86 -0.36 -28.12 -10.92
C GLY A 86 -0.09 -29.00 -9.68
N GLU A 87 0.65 -28.53 -8.70
CA GLU A 87 0.86 -29.22 -7.44
C GLU A 87 -0.38 -29.13 -6.53
N THR A 88 -0.54 -30.15 -5.69
CA THR A 88 -1.63 -30.19 -4.70
C THR A 88 -1.04 -30.52 -3.34
N PHE A 89 -1.29 -29.65 -2.38
CA PHE A 89 -0.84 -29.80 -1.00
C PHE A 89 -2.03 -30.04 -0.06
N GLU A 90 -1.79 -30.91 0.92
CA GLU A 90 -2.73 -31.21 1.98
C GLU A 90 -2.20 -30.72 3.31
N ALA A 91 -3.04 -30.06 4.11
CA ALA A 91 -2.67 -29.56 5.41
C ALA A 91 -3.83 -29.65 6.41
N LYS A 92 -3.53 -29.74 7.69
CA LYS A 92 -4.53 -29.67 8.75
C LYS A 92 -5.04 -28.24 8.94
N THR A 93 -4.17 -27.25 8.74
CA THR A 93 -4.48 -25.83 8.93
C THR A 93 -3.82 -25.01 7.81
N VAL A 94 -4.49 -23.94 7.42
CA VAL A 94 -3.98 -22.96 6.45
C VAL A 94 -4.05 -21.58 7.10
N ILE A 95 -2.97 -20.80 6.96
CA ILE A 95 -2.92 -19.40 7.33
C ILE A 95 -2.92 -18.59 6.03
N LEU A 96 -4.01 -17.85 5.81
CA LEU A 96 -4.12 -16.95 4.67
C LEU A 96 -3.41 -15.63 4.97
N ALA A 97 -2.39 -15.32 4.20
CA ALA A 97 -1.60 -14.09 4.31
C ALA A 97 -1.44 -13.46 2.93
N THR A 98 -2.52 -13.38 2.18
CA THR A 98 -2.58 -12.97 0.78
C THR A 98 -2.38 -11.46 0.56
N GLY A 99 -2.46 -10.67 1.64
CA GLY A 99 -2.26 -9.23 1.59
C GLY A 99 -3.41 -8.48 0.93
N ALA A 100 -3.10 -7.27 0.49
CA ALA A 100 -4.02 -6.39 -0.21
C ALA A 100 -3.27 -5.68 -1.34
N ALA A 101 -4.00 -5.11 -2.28
CA ALA A 101 -3.47 -4.20 -3.29
C ALA A 101 -4.00 -2.79 -3.02
N TYR A 102 -3.17 -1.78 -3.17
CA TYR A 102 -3.63 -0.39 -3.18
C TYR A 102 -4.54 -0.17 -4.39
N ARG A 103 -5.59 0.61 -4.17
CA ARG A 103 -6.42 1.07 -5.28
C ARG A 103 -5.70 2.14 -6.06
N GLU A 104 -5.70 1.97 -7.37
CA GLU A 104 -5.16 2.94 -8.32
C GLU A 104 -6.27 3.91 -8.76
N LEU A 105 -5.89 5.10 -9.19
CA LEU A 105 -6.81 6.04 -9.84
C LEU A 105 -7.19 5.55 -11.24
N GLY A 106 -6.32 4.76 -11.86
CA GLY A 106 -6.49 4.23 -13.20
C GLY A 106 -6.24 5.26 -14.31
N ILE A 107 -5.41 6.26 -14.02
CA ILE A 107 -5.07 7.33 -14.97
C ILE A 107 -3.70 7.10 -15.61
N PRO A 108 -3.46 7.67 -16.80
CA PRO A 108 -2.16 7.55 -17.45
C PRO A 108 -1.01 8.05 -16.57
N ARG A 109 0.13 7.40 -16.69
CA ARG A 109 1.40 7.73 -16.00
C ARG A 109 1.42 7.48 -14.49
N GLU A 110 0.33 7.02 -13.87
CA GLU A 110 0.26 6.73 -12.44
C GLU A 110 1.37 5.74 -12.00
N LYS A 111 1.55 4.65 -12.75
CA LYS A 111 2.61 3.66 -12.48
C LYS A 111 4.01 4.15 -12.83
N GLU A 112 4.14 4.92 -13.91
CA GLU A 112 5.40 5.50 -14.36
C GLU A 112 6.00 6.44 -13.31
N LEU A 113 5.15 7.25 -12.68
CA LEU A 113 5.53 8.21 -11.66
C LEU A 113 5.55 7.63 -10.23
N SER A 114 5.32 6.34 -10.06
CA SER A 114 5.48 5.65 -8.77
C SER A 114 6.92 5.80 -8.28
N GLY A 115 7.10 6.34 -7.05
CA GLY A 115 8.41 6.70 -6.51
C GLY A 115 9.05 7.97 -7.11
N TYR A 116 8.41 8.57 -8.12
CA TYR A 116 8.82 9.84 -8.74
C TYR A 116 7.80 10.96 -8.51
N GLY A 117 7.13 10.92 -7.37
CA GLY A 117 6.12 11.89 -6.96
C GLY A 117 4.74 11.29 -6.72
N VAL A 118 4.46 10.07 -7.19
CA VAL A 118 3.22 9.33 -6.86
C VAL A 118 3.52 8.26 -5.83
N SER A 119 2.71 8.19 -4.76
CA SER A 119 2.85 7.24 -3.66
C SER A 119 1.48 6.77 -3.14
N TRP A 120 1.45 5.59 -2.53
CA TRP A 120 0.30 5.03 -1.81
C TRP A 120 0.58 4.85 -0.32
N CYS A 121 1.71 5.36 0.19
CA CYS A 121 2.11 5.17 1.58
C CYS A 121 2.71 6.46 2.15
N ALA A 122 1.91 7.22 2.89
CA ALA A 122 2.37 8.46 3.50
C ALA A 122 3.49 8.25 4.54
N THR A 123 3.40 7.16 5.31
CA THR A 123 4.40 6.84 6.35
C THR A 123 5.72 6.34 5.76
N CYS A 124 5.70 5.77 4.54
CA CYS A 124 6.89 5.32 3.85
C CYS A 124 7.64 6.49 3.21
N ASP A 125 6.90 7.33 2.46
CA ASP A 125 7.49 8.27 1.52
C ASP A 125 7.38 9.75 1.95
N GLY A 126 6.59 10.06 2.99
CA GLY A 126 6.28 11.43 3.39
C GLY A 126 7.52 12.28 3.69
N PHE A 127 8.58 11.68 4.20
CA PHE A 127 9.84 12.37 4.50
C PHE A 127 10.49 12.99 3.25
N PHE A 128 10.36 12.35 2.08
CA PHE A 128 10.96 12.82 0.81
C PHE A 128 10.27 14.07 0.24
N PHE A 129 9.11 14.45 0.79
CA PHE A 129 8.33 15.61 0.36
C PHE A 129 8.41 16.79 1.34
N ARG A 130 9.53 16.89 2.04
CA ARG A 130 9.77 17.99 3.00
C ARG A 130 9.79 19.33 2.28
N ASP A 131 9.04 20.29 2.87
CA ASP A 131 8.91 21.66 2.39
C ASP A 131 8.31 21.80 0.97
N LEU A 132 7.68 20.74 0.45
CA LEU A 132 7.00 20.72 -0.84
C LEU A 132 5.49 20.86 -0.68
N ASN A 133 4.82 21.25 -1.77
CA ASN A 133 3.37 21.20 -1.87
C ASN A 133 2.96 19.83 -2.40
N ILE A 134 2.04 19.18 -1.73
CA ILE A 134 1.60 17.83 -2.07
C ILE A 134 0.08 17.72 -2.10
N ALA A 135 -0.42 16.72 -2.78
CA ALA A 135 -1.82 16.36 -2.81
C ALA A 135 -2.06 14.99 -2.18
N VAL A 136 -3.19 14.82 -1.51
CA VAL A 136 -3.72 13.54 -1.05
C VAL A 136 -5.08 13.34 -1.69
N VAL A 137 -5.31 12.20 -2.33
CA VAL A 137 -6.61 11.86 -2.92
C VAL A 137 -7.32 10.87 -2.04
N GLY A 138 -8.50 11.22 -1.57
CA GLY A 138 -9.31 10.32 -0.76
C GLY A 138 -10.40 11.04 0.05
N GLY A 139 -11.09 10.30 0.90
CA GLY A 139 -12.18 10.88 1.71
C GLY A 139 -12.64 9.96 2.83
N GLY A 140 -11.90 8.89 3.11
CA GLY A 140 -12.08 8.02 4.26
C GLY A 140 -11.09 8.35 5.38
N ASP A 141 -11.14 7.61 6.49
CA ASP A 141 -10.27 7.81 7.65
C ASP A 141 -8.79 7.74 7.30
N SER A 142 -8.38 6.80 6.43
CA SER A 142 -6.99 6.69 5.97
C SER A 142 -6.51 7.96 5.26
N ALA A 143 -7.34 8.57 4.40
CA ALA A 143 -6.96 9.80 3.72
C ALA A 143 -6.79 10.97 4.70
N MET A 144 -7.64 11.04 5.74
CA MET A 144 -7.54 12.06 6.80
C MET A 144 -6.26 11.85 7.63
N GLU A 145 -5.96 10.61 7.97
CA GLU A 145 -4.77 10.24 8.73
C GLU A 145 -3.50 10.57 7.94
N GLU A 146 -3.43 10.14 6.69
CA GLU A 146 -2.29 10.40 5.81
C GLU A 146 -2.10 11.89 5.56
N ALA A 147 -3.17 12.64 5.25
CA ALA A 147 -3.08 14.09 5.07
C ALA A 147 -2.54 14.80 6.31
N ASN A 148 -3.05 14.45 7.50
CA ASN A 148 -2.54 15.02 8.75
C ASN A 148 -1.09 14.60 9.03
N PHE A 149 -0.72 13.35 8.77
CA PHE A 149 0.66 12.89 8.94
C PHE A 149 1.64 13.68 8.05
N LEU A 150 1.28 13.86 6.79
CA LEU A 150 2.09 14.55 5.80
C LEU A 150 2.32 16.03 6.09
N THR A 151 1.44 16.68 6.86
CA THR A 151 1.67 18.08 7.31
C THR A 151 2.89 18.27 8.17
N ARG A 152 3.47 17.17 8.72
CA ARG A 152 4.72 17.20 9.46
C ARG A 152 5.92 17.53 8.57
N PHE A 153 5.82 17.22 7.29
CA PHE A 153 6.88 17.38 6.31
C PHE A 153 6.54 18.47 5.29
N ALA A 154 5.39 18.37 4.66
CA ALA A 154 4.99 19.25 3.57
C ALA A 154 4.78 20.71 4.01
N SER A 155 5.01 21.63 3.09
CA SER A 155 4.62 23.02 3.23
C SER A 155 3.11 23.17 3.23
N LYS A 156 2.44 22.48 2.31
CA LYS A 156 0.99 22.45 2.16
C LYS A 156 0.50 21.10 1.65
N VAL A 157 -0.65 20.67 2.12
CA VAL A 157 -1.34 19.45 1.72
C VAL A 157 -2.69 19.81 1.12
N TYR A 158 -2.91 19.49 -0.15
CA TYR A 158 -4.20 19.59 -0.82
C TYR A 158 -4.93 18.26 -0.70
N LEU A 159 -6.05 18.26 0.03
CA LEU A 159 -6.87 17.06 0.19
C LEU A 159 -7.99 17.05 -0.86
N ILE A 160 -7.84 16.24 -1.89
CA ILE A 160 -8.73 16.18 -3.04
C ILE A 160 -9.81 15.13 -2.80
N HIS A 161 -11.06 15.55 -2.85
CA HIS A 161 -12.19 14.65 -2.69
C HIS A 161 -13.27 14.85 -3.77
N ARG A 162 -13.72 13.72 -4.35
CA ARG A 162 -14.67 13.71 -5.47
C ARG A 162 -16.12 14.11 -5.11
N ARG A 163 -16.42 14.34 -3.83
CA ARG A 163 -17.74 14.73 -3.31
C ARG A 163 -17.61 16.00 -2.48
N ASP A 164 -18.75 16.51 -2.02
CA ASP A 164 -18.87 17.67 -1.14
C ASP A 164 -18.76 17.35 0.36
N SER A 165 -18.59 16.07 0.70
CA SER A 165 -18.50 15.61 2.09
C SER A 165 -17.65 14.34 2.21
N PHE A 166 -16.92 14.20 3.31
CA PHE A 166 -16.10 13.03 3.59
C PHE A 166 -16.93 11.83 4.06
N LYS A 167 -16.40 10.62 3.80
CA LYS A 167 -16.88 9.38 4.42
C LYS A 167 -16.18 9.07 5.75
N ALA A 168 -15.13 9.81 6.06
CA ALA A 168 -14.35 9.65 7.28
C ALA A 168 -15.21 9.85 8.53
N SER A 169 -14.79 9.25 9.64
CA SER A 169 -15.37 9.54 10.95
C SER A 169 -15.26 11.03 11.26
N LYS A 170 -16.25 11.57 11.98
CA LYS A 170 -16.32 13.01 12.28
C LYS A 170 -15.03 13.52 12.92
N ILE A 171 -14.45 12.77 13.85
CA ILE A 171 -13.24 13.18 14.55
C ILE A 171 -12.04 13.30 13.59
N MET A 172 -11.93 12.40 12.60
CA MET A 172 -10.85 12.44 11.63
C MET A 172 -11.04 13.55 10.60
N ALA A 173 -12.28 13.73 10.14
CA ALA A 173 -12.66 14.84 9.26
C ALA A 173 -12.39 16.19 9.93
N ASP A 174 -12.83 16.38 11.18
CA ASP A 174 -12.62 17.63 11.94
C ASP A 174 -11.11 17.93 12.13
N ARG A 175 -10.26 16.90 12.34
CA ARG A 175 -8.81 17.07 12.42
C ARG A 175 -8.21 17.60 11.13
N ALA A 176 -8.62 17.04 9.99
CA ALA A 176 -8.13 17.50 8.69
C ALA A 176 -8.62 18.90 8.35
N LEU A 177 -9.92 19.19 8.58
CA LEU A 177 -10.53 20.49 8.30
C LEU A 177 -9.96 21.62 9.17
N ASN A 178 -9.55 21.34 10.40
CA ASN A 178 -8.97 22.32 11.32
C ASN A 178 -7.44 22.45 11.20
N ASN A 179 -6.81 21.68 10.34
CA ASN A 179 -5.36 21.76 10.18
C ASN A 179 -4.99 22.91 9.21
N PRO A 180 -4.22 23.92 9.65
CA PRO A 180 -3.93 25.10 8.81
C PRO A 180 -3.09 24.80 7.59
N LYS A 181 -2.43 23.66 7.53
CA LYS A 181 -1.65 23.22 6.37
C LYS A 181 -2.48 22.42 5.35
N ILE A 182 -3.71 22.02 5.70
CA ILE A 182 -4.58 21.24 4.81
C ILE A 182 -5.60 22.18 4.14
N GLU A 183 -5.64 22.14 2.82
CA GLU A 183 -6.68 22.75 2.02
C GLU A 183 -7.51 21.67 1.33
N VAL A 184 -8.81 21.68 1.52
CA VAL A 184 -9.69 20.69 0.90
C VAL A 184 -10.21 21.20 -0.44
N ILE A 185 -10.03 20.37 -1.46
CA ILE A 185 -10.57 20.60 -2.81
C ILE A 185 -11.73 19.61 -3.03
N TRP A 186 -12.92 20.14 -2.90
CA TRP A 186 -14.16 19.36 -3.02
C TRP A 186 -14.56 19.15 -4.48
N ASN A 187 -15.42 18.14 -4.69
CA ASN A 187 -16.01 17.82 -6.00
C ASN A 187 -14.96 17.73 -7.10
N SER A 188 -13.80 17.17 -6.79
CA SER A 188 -12.67 17.12 -7.72
C SER A 188 -12.01 15.76 -7.72
N GLU A 189 -11.58 15.34 -8.88
CA GLU A 189 -10.79 14.14 -9.11
C GLU A 189 -9.56 14.47 -9.93
N VAL A 190 -8.49 13.69 -9.78
CA VAL A 190 -7.28 13.83 -10.60
C VAL A 190 -7.53 13.22 -11.96
N ALA A 191 -7.35 14.00 -13.01
CA ALA A 191 -7.54 13.58 -14.40
C ALA A 191 -6.22 13.29 -15.12
N GLU A 192 -5.16 14.09 -14.85
CA GLU A 192 -3.87 13.95 -15.51
C GLU A 192 -2.73 14.26 -14.54
N LEU A 193 -1.57 13.64 -14.81
CA LEU A 193 -0.29 13.85 -14.10
C LEU A 193 0.71 14.53 -15.00
N HIS A 194 1.39 15.56 -14.49
CA HIS A 194 2.36 16.37 -15.24
C HIS A 194 3.75 16.28 -14.64
N GLY A 195 4.76 16.47 -15.50
CA GLY A 195 6.19 16.49 -15.13
C GLY A 195 6.96 15.29 -15.66
N GLU A 196 8.26 15.46 -15.82
CA GLU A 196 9.22 14.46 -16.27
C GLU A 196 10.62 14.87 -15.80
N PRO A 197 11.40 13.99 -15.14
CA PRO A 197 11.06 12.60 -14.75
C PRO A 197 10.22 12.50 -13.47
N LYS A 198 9.93 13.63 -12.81
CA LYS A 198 9.19 13.69 -11.55
C LYS A 198 7.89 14.46 -11.71
N LEU A 199 6.93 14.19 -10.84
CA LEU A 199 5.68 14.93 -10.76
C LEU A 199 5.95 16.41 -10.46
N THR A 200 5.32 17.31 -11.22
CA THR A 200 5.38 18.77 -11.01
C THR A 200 4.00 19.40 -10.88
N GLY A 201 2.96 18.65 -11.20
CA GLY A 201 1.58 19.14 -11.11
C GLY A 201 0.58 18.10 -11.57
N ILE A 202 -0.70 18.43 -11.36
CA ILE A 202 -1.83 17.58 -11.74
C ILE A 202 -2.93 18.43 -12.37
N THR A 203 -3.70 17.82 -13.26
CA THR A 203 -4.98 18.38 -13.72
C THR A 203 -6.11 17.80 -12.87
N LEU A 204 -6.90 18.67 -12.28
CA LEU A 204 -8.13 18.34 -11.59
C LEU A 204 -9.32 18.51 -12.53
N ARG A 205 -10.28 17.60 -12.44
CA ARG A 205 -11.58 17.71 -13.08
C ARG A 205 -12.66 17.84 -12.00
N ASN A 206 -13.48 18.88 -12.09
CA ASN A 206 -14.64 19.04 -11.23
C ASN A 206 -15.70 17.99 -11.58
N THR A 207 -16.20 17.27 -10.59
CA THR A 207 -17.15 16.18 -10.77
C THR A 207 -18.62 16.65 -10.97
N VAL A 208 -18.90 17.95 -10.77
CA VAL A 208 -20.24 18.50 -10.89
C VAL A 208 -20.46 19.12 -12.28
N ASP A 209 -19.50 19.93 -12.73
CA ASP A 209 -19.64 20.69 -13.99
C ASP A 209 -18.64 20.29 -15.07
N GLY A 210 -17.70 19.40 -14.75
CA GLY A 210 -16.68 18.89 -15.68
C GLY A 210 -15.56 19.88 -16.00
N THR A 211 -15.51 21.05 -15.38
CA THR A 211 -14.44 22.02 -15.59
C THR A 211 -13.10 21.46 -15.11
N THR A 212 -12.02 21.90 -15.75
CA THR A 212 -10.66 21.50 -15.38
C THR A 212 -9.86 22.65 -14.83
N SER A 213 -8.97 22.35 -13.89
CA SER A 213 -8.00 23.28 -13.32
C SER A 213 -6.67 22.60 -13.10
N GLN A 214 -5.58 23.37 -13.10
CA GLN A 214 -4.26 22.86 -12.78
C GLN A 214 -3.88 23.16 -11.34
N LEU A 215 -3.13 22.25 -10.73
CA LEU A 215 -2.60 22.37 -9.38
C LEU A 215 -1.14 21.96 -9.39
N ASP A 216 -0.26 22.87 -9.00
CA ASP A 216 1.18 22.63 -8.91
C ASP A 216 1.48 21.91 -7.59
N VAL A 217 1.92 20.66 -7.72
CA VAL A 217 2.30 19.78 -6.59
C VAL A 217 3.45 18.87 -7.02
N GLU A 218 4.37 18.62 -6.12
CA GLU A 218 5.51 17.72 -6.35
C GLU A 218 5.28 16.32 -5.79
N GLY A 219 4.17 16.10 -5.09
CA GLY A 219 3.77 14.80 -4.55
C GLY A 219 2.27 14.57 -4.65
N LEU A 220 1.89 13.35 -4.98
CA LEU A 220 0.52 12.86 -5.01
C LEU A 220 0.43 11.56 -4.22
N PHE A 221 -0.30 11.58 -3.11
CA PHE A 221 -0.58 10.40 -2.27
C PHE A 221 -1.99 9.89 -2.55
N ILE A 222 -2.10 8.61 -2.92
CA ILE A 222 -3.36 8.00 -3.32
C ILE A 222 -3.91 7.19 -2.16
N ALA A 223 -4.87 7.75 -1.42
CA ALA A 223 -5.47 7.20 -0.21
C ALA A 223 -6.95 6.85 -0.42
N ILE A 224 -7.25 6.11 -1.49
CA ILE A 224 -8.63 5.73 -1.87
C ILE A 224 -9.03 4.33 -1.41
N GLY A 225 -8.18 3.69 -0.59
CA GLY A 225 -8.39 2.39 0.02
C GLY A 225 -7.60 1.27 -0.62
N ASN A 226 -7.79 0.07 -0.09
CA ASN A 226 -7.13 -1.14 -0.51
C ASN A 226 -8.16 -2.21 -0.86
N ASP A 227 -7.83 -3.07 -1.80
CA ASP A 227 -8.61 -4.25 -2.11
C ASP A 227 -7.91 -5.49 -1.51
N PRO A 228 -8.56 -6.17 -0.55
CA PRO A 228 -8.00 -7.40 0.01
C PRO A 228 -7.97 -8.49 -1.05
N ARG A 229 -6.88 -9.26 -1.09
CA ARG A 229 -6.74 -10.39 -2.03
C ARG A 229 -7.43 -11.61 -1.44
N THR A 230 -8.75 -11.67 -1.58
CA THR A 230 -9.62 -12.71 -1.02
C THR A 230 -10.30 -13.59 -2.07
N ASP A 231 -9.89 -13.50 -3.32
CA ASP A 231 -10.53 -14.24 -4.43
C ASP A 231 -10.42 -15.77 -4.31
N LEU A 232 -9.55 -16.24 -3.41
CA LEU A 232 -9.34 -17.66 -3.13
C LEU A 232 -10.36 -18.25 -2.13
N VAL A 233 -11.16 -17.42 -1.42
CA VAL A 233 -12.01 -17.85 -0.29
C VAL A 233 -13.42 -17.29 -0.35
#